data_ee2b3e6a8cf3b2ed21858af2588e90d2
#
_entry.id   ee2b3e6a8cf3b2ed21858af2588e90d2
#
_cell.length_a   1.000
_cell.length_b   1.000
_cell.length_c   1.000
_cell.angle_alpha   90.00
_cell.angle_beta   90.00
_cell.angle_gamma   90.00
#
_symmetry.space_group_name_H-M   'P 1'
#
loop_
_entity.id
_entity.type
_entity.pdbx_description
1 polymer ?
#
loop_
_entity_poly.entity_id
_entity_poly.type
_entity_poly.pdbx_seq_one_letter_code
_entity_poly.pdbx_strand_id
1 'polypeptide(L)'
;MQDIEREQMEFDVVIVGGGPSGLSAAIRLRQLAIAAGNPDFSVCIVEKGSEFGAHILSGADMEPNALTELIPDWKEKGAPVRVQTKGDRVYMLKNETKYRELPEKIVPSLMHNHGNYIISLGN
;
A
#
# COMPACT_ATOMS: atom_id res chain seq x y z
N MET A 1 7.92 -6.67 43.85
CA MET A 1 7.72 -6.60 42.40
C MET A 1 8.16 -7.96 41.88
N GLN A 2 7.25 -8.72 41.26
CA GLN A 2 7.64 -9.96 40.56
C GLN A 2 8.44 -9.56 39.32
N ASP A 3 9.68 -10.03 39.21
CA ASP A 3 10.44 -9.94 37.97
C ASP A 3 9.68 -10.71 36.89
N ILE A 4 9.10 -9.98 35.96
CA ILE A 4 8.46 -10.58 34.79
C ILE A 4 9.61 -10.94 33.84
N GLU A 5 9.89 -12.23 33.71
CA GLU A 5 10.82 -12.75 32.73
C GLU A 5 10.27 -12.43 31.33
N ARG A 6 10.95 -11.58 30.58
CA ARG A 6 10.56 -11.18 29.23
C ARG A 6 11.26 -12.06 28.23
N GLU A 7 10.49 -12.67 27.36
CA GLU A 7 11.04 -13.37 26.19
C GLU A 7 11.81 -12.37 25.30
N GLN A 8 12.96 -12.78 24.82
CA GLN A 8 13.79 -12.01 23.89
C GLN A 8 13.93 -12.79 22.61
N MET A 9 13.72 -12.13 21.49
CA MET A 9 13.96 -12.66 20.16
C MET A 9 14.86 -11.68 19.40
N GLU A 10 15.87 -12.19 18.68
CA GLU A 10 16.79 -11.39 17.90
C GLU A 10 16.43 -11.51 16.42
N PHE A 11 16.43 -10.37 15.72
CA PHE A 11 16.23 -10.26 14.28
C PHE A 11 17.26 -9.30 13.70
N ASP A 12 17.69 -9.51 12.46
CA ASP A 12 18.59 -8.59 11.77
C ASP A 12 17.94 -7.21 11.56
N VAL A 13 16.63 -7.19 11.28
CA VAL A 13 15.85 -5.95 11.14
C VAL A 13 14.49 -6.10 11.81
N VAL A 14 14.12 -5.09 12.60
CA VAL A 14 12.76 -4.94 13.14
C VAL A 14 12.12 -3.70 12.55
N ILE A 15 10.95 -3.87 11.94
CA ILE A 15 10.15 -2.79 11.34
C ILE A 15 8.92 -2.57 12.24
N VAL A 16 8.72 -1.34 12.70
CA VAL A 16 7.57 -0.97 13.50
C VAL A 16 6.49 -0.38 12.60
N GLY A 17 5.39 -1.10 12.46
CA GLY A 17 4.24 -0.76 11.63
C GLY A 17 4.15 -1.61 10.35
N GLY A 18 3.03 -2.33 10.22
CA GLY A 18 2.70 -3.20 9.09
C GLY A 18 1.86 -2.51 7.99
N GLY A 19 1.98 -1.20 7.84
CA GLY A 19 1.39 -0.47 6.73
C GLY A 19 2.15 -0.66 5.41
N PRO A 20 1.70 -0.04 4.31
CA PRO A 20 2.32 -0.19 2.98
C PRO A 20 3.83 0.04 2.97
N SER A 21 4.30 1.06 3.68
CA SER A 21 5.74 1.37 3.79
C SER A 21 6.54 0.26 4.49
N GLY A 22 6.05 -0.22 5.64
CA GLY A 22 6.72 -1.26 6.40
C GLY A 22 6.75 -2.59 5.66
N LEU A 23 5.63 -2.96 5.04
CA LEU A 23 5.53 -4.16 4.21
C LEU A 23 6.44 -4.09 2.99
N SER A 24 6.46 -2.95 2.29
CA SER A 24 7.33 -2.74 1.13
C SER A 24 8.82 -2.84 1.50
N ALA A 25 9.21 -2.24 2.64
CA ALA A 25 10.57 -2.33 3.16
C ALA A 25 10.95 -3.78 3.48
N ALA A 26 10.07 -4.52 4.16
CA ALA A 26 10.32 -5.92 4.51
C ALA A 26 10.46 -6.81 3.27
N ILE A 27 9.55 -6.65 2.30
CA ILE A 27 9.62 -7.40 1.03
C ILE A 27 10.93 -7.11 0.31
N ARG A 28 11.29 -5.82 0.18
CA ARG A 28 12.51 -5.43 -0.53
C ARG A 28 13.76 -5.93 0.17
N LEU A 29 13.83 -5.85 1.49
CA LEU A 29 14.94 -6.41 2.27
C LEU A 29 15.11 -7.91 2.02
N ARG A 30 14.01 -8.66 2.06
CA ARG A 30 14.06 -10.10 1.79
C ARG A 30 14.48 -10.42 0.35
N GLN A 31 14.00 -9.67 -0.63
CA GLN A 31 14.45 -9.82 -2.03
C GLN A 31 15.96 -9.59 -2.16
N LEU A 32 16.47 -8.52 -1.55
CA LEU A 32 17.89 -8.19 -1.60
C LEU A 32 18.76 -9.22 -0.86
N ALA A 33 18.32 -9.69 0.30
CA ALA A 33 19.02 -10.71 1.07
C ALA A 33 19.14 -12.02 0.29
N ILE A 34 18.05 -12.47 -0.34
CA ILE A 34 18.04 -13.67 -1.19
C ILE A 34 19.00 -13.49 -2.38
N ALA A 35 18.93 -12.33 -3.07
CA ALA A 35 19.81 -12.02 -4.19
C ALA A 35 21.30 -11.96 -3.79
N ALA A 36 21.58 -11.56 -2.55
CA ALA A 36 22.93 -11.54 -1.98
C ALA A 36 23.41 -12.91 -1.44
N GLY A 37 22.61 -13.97 -1.57
CA GLY A 37 22.96 -15.31 -1.07
C GLY A 37 22.85 -15.45 0.45
N ASN A 38 22.07 -14.57 1.10
CA ASN A 38 21.80 -14.62 2.54
C ASN A 38 20.32 -14.92 2.82
N PRO A 39 19.86 -16.18 2.63
CA PRO A 39 18.46 -16.55 2.83
C PRO A 39 18.03 -16.52 4.29
N ASP A 40 18.97 -16.58 5.23
CA ASP A 40 18.69 -16.61 6.67
C ASP A 40 18.50 -15.22 7.28
N PHE A 41 18.74 -14.16 6.49
CA PHE A 41 18.50 -12.78 6.93
C PHE A 41 17.07 -12.61 7.41
N SER A 42 16.91 -12.24 8.68
CA SER A 42 15.64 -12.20 9.38
C SER A 42 15.04 -10.80 9.44
N VAL A 43 13.77 -10.68 9.06
CA VAL A 43 13.02 -9.41 9.15
C VAL A 43 11.75 -9.65 9.96
N CYS A 44 11.58 -8.89 11.03
CA CYS A 44 10.38 -8.90 11.85
C CYS A 44 9.58 -7.61 11.65
N ILE A 45 8.26 -7.74 11.52
CA ILE A 45 7.35 -6.58 11.52
C ILE A 45 6.52 -6.63 12.79
N VAL A 46 6.52 -5.52 13.53
CA VAL A 46 5.70 -5.35 14.73
C VAL A 46 4.51 -4.47 14.36
N GLU A 47 3.30 -5.02 14.44
CA GLU A 47 2.04 -4.34 14.14
C GLU A 47 1.21 -4.21 15.42
N LYS A 48 0.63 -3.01 15.67
CA LYS A 48 -0.24 -2.78 16.83
C LYS A 48 -1.66 -3.29 16.64
N GLY A 49 -2.09 -3.42 15.39
CA GLY A 49 -3.41 -3.96 15.02
C GLY A 49 -3.49 -5.46 15.27
N SER A 50 -4.71 -5.99 15.32
CA SER A 50 -4.95 -7.44 15.44
C SER A 50 -4.48 -8.21 14.21
N GLU A 51 -4.40 -7.53 13.06
CA GLU A 51 -3.91 -8.04 11.78
C GLU A 51 -3.42 -6.88 10.92
N PHE A 52 -2.69 -7.18 9.85
CA PHE A 52 -2.27 -6.18 8.88
C PHE A 52 -3.50 -5.57 8.20
N GLY A 53 -3.53 -4.24 8.10
CA GLY A 53 -4.64 -3.52 7.47
C GLY A 53 -5.82 -3.21 8.38
N ALA A 54 -5.89 -3.72 9.61
CA ALA A 54 -7.03 -3.53 10.52
C ALA A 54 -7.42 -2.07 10.78
N HIS A 55 -6.47 -1.15 10.69
CA HIS A 55 -6.69 0.29 10.90
C HIS A 55 -6.68 1.11 9.62
N ILE A 56 -6.67 0.48 8.46
CA ILE A 56 -6.62 1.16 7.16
C ILE A 56 -8.04 1.34 6.62
N LEU A 57 -8.36 2.56 6.20
CA LEU A 57 -9.63 2.85 5.53
C LEU A 57 -9.64 2.25 4.12
N SER A 58 -10.80 1.75 3.71
CA SER A 58 -11.04 1.24 2.37
C SER A 58 -11.26 2.37 1.36
N GLY A 59 -11.17 2.07 0.06
CA GLY A 59 -11.51 2.98 -1.03
C GLY A 59 -10.37 3.89 -1.46
N ALA A 60 -9.17 3.37 -1.51
CA ALA A 60 -8.02 4.09 -2.10
C ALA A 60 -8.01 3.97 -3.63
N ASP A 61 -7.60 5.05 -4.29
CA ASP A 61 -7.14 5.02 -5.68
C ASP A 61 -5.62 4.81 -5.66
N MET A 62 -5.16 3.75 -6.30
CA MET A 62 -3.76 3.34 -6.26
C MET A 62 -3.14 3.38 -7.66
N GLU A 63 -2.07 4.12 -7.79
CA GLU A 63 -1.18 4.05 -8.95
C GLU A 63 -0.34 2.76 -8.88
N PRO A 64 -0.37 1.90 -9.92
CA PRO A 64 0.25 0.57 -9.84
C PRO A 64 1.78 0.56 -9.99
N ASN A 65 2.41 1.69 -10.28
CA ASN A 65 3.84 1.77 -10.60
C ASN A 65 4.71 1.24 -9.47
N ALA A 66 4.48 1.70 -8.23
CA ALA A 66 5.26 1.25 -7.08
C ALA A 66 5.07 -0.25 -6.79
N LEU A 67 3.85 -0.76 -6.94
CA LEU A 67 3.58 -2.19 -6.80
C LEU A 67 4.28 -3.00 -7.88
N THR A 68 4.26 -2.53 -9.13
CA THR A 68 4.93 -3.17 -10.27
C THR A 68 6.45 -3.16 -10.11
N GLU A 69 7.02 -2.09 -9.56
CA GLU A 69 8.45 -2.02 -9.25
C GLU A 69 8.85 -3.02 -8.16
N LEU A 70 8.05 -3.13 -7.11
CA LEU A 70 8.34 -4.02 -5.99
C LEU A 70 8.09 -5.49 -6.31
N ILE A 71 6.98 -5.79 -7.00
CA ILE A 71 6.51 -7.14 -7.34
C ILE A 71 6.07 -7.13 -8.81
N PRO A 72 6.98 -7.30 -9.77
CA PRO A 72 6.66 -7.20 -11.21
C PRO A 72 5.56 -8.16 -11.68
N ASP A 73 5.43 -9.29 -11.05
CA ASP A 73 4.49 -10.37 -11.35
C ASP A 73 3.25 -10.36 -10.42
N TRP A 74 2.88 -9.19 -9.87
CA TRP A 74 1.78 -9.07 -8.92
C TRP A 74 0.43 -9.53 -9.48
N LYS A 75 0.21 -9.39 -10.81
CA LYS A 75 -1.02 -9.83 -11.48
C LYS A 75 -1.12 -11.35 -11.51
N GLU A 76 -0.04 -12.01 -11.91
CA GLU A 76 0.07 -13.47 -11.97
C GLU A 76 -0.02 -14.10 -10.58
N LYS A 77 0.47 -13.41 -9.56
CA LYS A 77 0.35 -13.79 -8.15
C LYS A 77 -1.05 -13.57 -7.57
N GLY A 78 -1.96 -12.99 -8.36
CA GLY A 78 -3.36 -12.82 -7.95
C GLY A 78 -3.59 -11.74 -6.92
N ALA A 79 -2.79 -10.66 -6.94
CA ALA A 79 -3.04 -9.50 -6.09
C ALA A 79 -4.50 -9.01 -6.23
N PRO A 80 -5.18 -8.62 -5.13
CA PRO A 80 -6.59 -8.24 -5.14
C PRO A 80 -6.85 -6.87 -5.78
N VAL A 81 -6.10 -6.53 -6.81
CA VAL A 81 -6.14 -5.27 -7.57
C VAL A 81 -6.91 -5.51 -8.87
N ARG A 82 -8.24 -5.34 -8.82
CA ARG A 82 -9.15 -5.80 -9.89
C ARG A 82 -9.89 -4.70 -10.62
N VAL A 83 -10.18 -3.58 -9.96
CA VAL A 83 -11.04 -2.53 -10.49
C VAL A 83 -10.21 -1.37 -11.01
N GLN A 84 -9.98 -1.35 -12.31
CA GLN A 84 -9.22 -0.28 -12.96
C GLN A 84 -10.08 0.94 -13.23
N THR A 85 -9.57 2.12 -12.90
CA THR A 85 -10.18 3.42 -13.20
C THR A 85 -10.10 3.70 -14.70
N LYS A 86 -11.26 3.99 -15.31
CA LYS A 86 -11.36 4.22 -16.76
C LYS A 86 -11.42 5.70 -17.14
N GLY A 87 -11.65 6.57 -16.18
CA GLY A 87 -11.76 8.01 -16.39
C GLY A 87 -12.25 8.73 -15.16
N ASP A 88 -12.13 10.04 -15.17
CA ASP A 88 -12.45 10.94 -14.07
C ASP A 88 -13.50 11.95 -14.49
N ARG A 89 -14.29 12.39 -13.52
CA ARG A 89 -15.16 13.56 -13.67
C ARG A 89 -14.96 14.49 -12.50
N VAL A 90 -14.65 15.73 -12.77
CA VAL A 90 -14.41 16.75 -11.76
C VAL A 90 -15.53 17.77 -11.80
N TYR A 91 -16.17 17.98 -10.65
CA TYR A 91 -17.28 18.90 -10.51
C TYR A 91 -16.91 20.05 -9.58
N MET A 92 -17.17 21.27 -10.03
CA MET A 92 -17.10 22.46 -9.18
C MET A 92 -18.49 22.76 -8.64
N LEU A 93 -18.66 22.68 -7.33
CA LEU A 93 -19.91 23.03 -6.68
C LEU A 93 -20.03 24.56 -6.60
N LYS A 94 -21.18 25.10 -7.03
CA LYS A 94 -21.53 26.51 -6.93
C LYS A 94 -22.32 26.83 -5.67
N ASN A 95 -23.21 25.93 -5.32
CA ASN A 95 -24.04 25.95 -4.09
C ASN A 95 -24.59 24.55 -3.84
N GLU A 96 -25.50 24.40 -2.87
CA GLU A 96 -26.08 23.12 -2.46
C GLU A 96 -26.81 22.34 -3.58
N THR A 97 -27.22 23.02 -4.64
CA THR A 97 -28.03 22.42 -5.72
C THR A 97 -27.44 22.56 -7.12
N LYS A 98 -26.37 23.33 -7.27
CA LYS A 98 -25.79 23.64 -8.58
C LYS A 98 -24.31 23.29 -8.62
N TYR A 99 -23.94 22.57 -9.65
CA TYR A 99 -22.56 22.25 -9.95
C TYR A 99 -22.24 22.53 -11.43
N ARG A 100 -20.97 22.56 -11.75
CA ARG A 100 -20.44 22.63 -13.10
C ARG A 100 -19.38 21.57 -13.27
N GLU A 101 -19.50 20.73 -14.28
CA GLU A 101 -18.46 19.80 -14.68
C GLU A 101 -17.32 20.57 -15.35
N LEU A 102 -16.10 20.29 -14.94
CA LEU A 102 -14.90 20.86 -15.54
C LEU A 102 -14.48 20.00 -16.73
N PRO A 103 -14.18 20.61 -17.89
CA PRO A 103 -13.62 19.87 -19.01
C PRO A 103 -12.27 19.25 -18.61
N GLU A 104 -12.03 18.02 -19.03
CA GLU A 104 -10.81 17.26 -18.72
C GLU A 104 -9.51 18.05 -19.01
N LYS A 105 -9.50 18.85 -20.08
CA LYS A 105 -8.37 19.68 -20.48
C LYS A 105 -7.98 20.76 -19.44
N ILE A 106 -8.88 21.12 -18.53
CA ILE A 106 -8.65 22.12 -17.48
C ILE A 106 -8.26 21.47 -16.16
N VAL A 107 -8.51 20.16 -16.02
CA VAL A 107 -8.17 19.39 -14.83
C VAL A 107 -6.66 19.12 -14.82
N PRO A 108 -5.95 19.47 -13.73
CA PRO A 108 -4.51 19.19 -13.62
C PRO A 108 -4.22 17.69 -13.78
N SER A 109 -3.11 17.34 -14.44
CA SER A 109 -2.74 15.96 -14.69
C SER A 109 -2.61 15.10 -13.44
N LEU A 110 -2.24 15.71 -12.31
CA LEU A 110 -2.18 15.05 -10.99
C LEU A 110 -3.55 14.56 -10.46
N MET A 111 -4.65 15.04 -11.04
CA MET A 111 -6.01 14.62 -10.70
C MET A 111 -6.56 13.58 -11.69
N HIS A 112 -5.76 13.14 -12.63
CA HIS A 112 -6.13 12.09 -13.58
C HIS A 112 -5.76 10.73 -13.02
N ASN A 113 -6.76 9.87 -12.83
CA ASN A 113 -6.58 8.52 -12.27
C ASN A 113 -6.69 7.41 -13.33
N HIS A 114 -6.63 7.80 -14.60
CA HIS A 114 -6.74 6.85 -15.70
C HIS A 114 -5.61 5.80 -15.65
N GLY A 115 -5.99 4.53 -15.54
CA GLY A 115 -5.03 3.44 -15.40
C GLY A 115 -4.72 3.03 -13.96
N ASN A 116 -5.12 3.82 -12.98
CA ASN A 116 -5.04 3.49 -11.56
C ASN A 116 -6.07 2.41 -11.19
N TYR A 117 -6.03 1.95 -9.96
CA TYR A 117 -6.92 0.93 -9.46
C TYR A 117 -7.62 1.37 -8.17
N ILE A 118 -8.92 1.13 -8.10
CA ILE A 118 -9.68 1.28 -6.86
C ILE A 118 -9.49 0.01 -6.03
N ILE A 119 -8.96 0.17 -4.84
CA ILE A 119 -8.63 -0.94 -3.94
C ILE A 119 -9.15 -0.73 -2.53
N SER A 120 -9.28 -1.83 -1.81
CA SER A 120 -9.35 -1.82 -0.35
C SER A 120 -7.93 -2.06 0.17
N LEU A 121 -7.27 -1.00 0.60
CA LEU A 121 -5.85 -1.04 0.97
C LEU A 121 -5.57 -1.91 2.20
N GLY A 122 -6.58 -2.16 3.03
CA GLY A 122 -6.48 -3.02 4.21
C GLY A 122 -6.60 -4.52 3.92
N ASN A 123 -6.93 -4.89 2.70
CA ASN A 123 -7.02 -6.26 2.23
C ASN A 123 -5.77 -6.57 1.41
#